data_3a54d72897ea55e02f11036e5206a301
#
_entry.id   3a54d72897ea55e02f11036e5206a301
#
_cell.length_a   1.000
_cell.length_b   1.000
_cell.length_c   1.000
_cell.angle_alpha   90.00
_cell.angle_beta   90.00
_cell.angle_gamma   90.00
#
_symmetry.space_group_name_H-M   'P 1'
#
loop_
_entity.id
_entity.type
_entity.pdbx_description
1 polymer ?
#
loop_
_entity_poly.entity_id
_entity_poly.type
_entity_poly.pdbx_seq_one_letter_code
_entity_poly.pdbx_strand_id
1 'polypeptide(L)'
;MSAPRKVILTGATGLVGKAVSRHLSALGYAVVPFRSRHDGPGGMNHVTGQIDRAALEGAYAVIHLAGEPIAQRWSSAAKERIMASRRDGTRLLAKALAGLQAKPELFLSMSGVGRYGIRRSETLTEASDVSSEGFLGEVSAAWEEAVEPARQAGIRTTCLRTGVVLAASSGALKVMLPAFRCGLGGPIGNGRQQMSWIRLGDLVRLIAWCLGQKSLPPAVNAVGPEPCSQADFARALGKVLSRPAFLPGPAWAVRLLFGQMGDETVLGDLRVLPTAALDAGFRFETPDLPSALARALGE
;
A
#
# COMPACT_ATOMS: atom_id res chain seq x y z
N MET A 1 -13.51 -20.91 -25.08
CA MET A 1 -13.15 -19.89 -24.09
C MET A 1 -11.77 -20.22 -23.57
N SER A 2 -10.80 -19.28 -23.61
CA SER A 2 -9.46 -19.53 -23.02
C SER A 2 -9.58 -19.75 -21.52
N ALA A 3 -8.71 -20.61 -20.96
CA ALA A 3 -8.66 -20.82 -19.52
C ALA A 3 -8.40 -19.49 -18.77
N PRO A 4 -9.01 -19.28 -17.60
CA PRO A 4 -8.81 -18.05 -16.84
C PRO A 4 -7.32 -17.89 -16.46
N ARG A 5 -6.79 -16.66 -16.60
CA ARG A 5 -5.39 -16.35 -16.26
C ARG A 5 -5.17 -16.48 -14.76
N LYS A 6 -4.19 -17.29 -14.36
CA LYS A 6 -3.84 -17.53 -12.96
C LYS A 6 -3.09 -16.32 -12.38
N VAL A 7 -3.63 -15.73 -11.31
CA VAL A 7 -2.99 -14.64 -10.55
C VAL A 7 -2.69 -15.13 -9.14
N ILE A 8 -1.42 -15.17 -8.79
CA ILE A 8 -0.98 -15.49 -7.43
C ILE A 8 -1.08 -14.24 -6.56
N LEU A 9 -1.70 -14.36 -5.39
CA LEU A 9 -1.92 -13.23 -4.48
C LEU A 9 -1.41 -13.55 -3.08
N THR A 10 -0.33 -12.90 -2.66
CA THR A 10 0.09 -12.95 -1.25
C THR A 10 -0.66 -11.89 -0.44
N GLY A 11 -0.81 -12.10 0.86
CA GLY A 11 -1.56 -11.16 1.71
C GLY A 11 -3.08 -11.15 1.43
N ALA A 12 -3.63 -12.20 0.82
CA ALA A 12 -5.03 -12.33 0.42
C ALA A 12 -6.04 -12.18 1.58
N THR A 13 -5.61 -12.40 2.83
CA THR A 13 -6.46 -12.27 4.03
C THR A 13 -6.54 -10.84 4.59
N GLY A 14 -5.65 -9.96 4.14
CA GLY A 14 -5.63 -8.54 4.55
C GLY A 14 -6.74 -7.71 3.91
N LEU A 15 -6.88 -6.46 4.33
CA LEU A 15 -7.86 -5.50 3.80
C LEU A 15 -7.79 -5.42 2.26
N VAL A 16 -6.64 -5.02 1.74
CA VAL A 16 -6.43 -4.83 0.29
C VAL A 16 -6.53 -6.17 -0.43
N GLY A 17 -5.94 -7.25 0.12
CA GLY A 17 -5.92 -8.56 -0.51
C GLY A 17 -7.31 -9.17 -0.71
N LYS A 18 -8.21 -9.04 0.28
CA LYS A 18 -9.61 -9.48 0.15
C LYS A 18 -10.35 -8.72 -0.95
N ALA A 19 -10.16 -7.40 -1.00
CA ALA A 19 -10.80 -6.56 -2.00
C ALA A 19 -10.26 -6.84 -3.41
N VAL A 20 -8.95 -6.99 -3.56
CA VAL A 20 -8.28 -7.36 -4.82
C VAL A 20 -8.74 -8.75 -5.29
N SER A 21 -8.76 -9.74 -4.39
CA SER A 21 -9.22 -11.09 -4.74
C SER A 21 -10.63 -11.09 -5.30
N ARG A 22 -11.56 -10.42 -4.63
CA ARG A 22 -12.96 -10.29 -5.07
C ARG A 22 -13.05 -9.62 -6.45
N HIS A 23 -12.37 -8.50 -6.61
CA HIS A 23 -12.43 -7.71 -7.84
C HIS A 23 -11.83 -8.45 -9.03
N LEU A 24 -10.65 -9.06 -8.89
CA LEU A 24 -10.01 -9.83 -9.95
C LEU A 24 -10.81 -11.09 -10.32
N SER A 25 -11.40 -11.78 -9.34
CA SER A 25 -12.28 -12.91 -9.62
C SER A 25 -13.52 -12.48 -10.42
N ALA A 26 -14.11 -11.31 -10.12
CA ALA A 26 -15.21 -10.75 -10.90
C ALA A 26 -14.80 -10.37 -12.34
N LEU A 27 -13.53 -10.06 -12.57
CA LEU A 27 -12.96 -9.83 -13.90
C LEU A 27 -12.56 -11.12 -14.64
N GLY A 28 -12.82 -12.30 -14.07
CA GLY A 28 -12.54 -13.60 -14.69
C GLY A 28 -11.11 -14.14 -14.50
N TYR A 29 -10.31 -13.55 -13.59
CA TYR A 29 -9.01 -14.13 -13.22
C TYR A 29 -9.17 -15.30 -12.26
N ALA A 30 -8.33 -16.32 -12.39
CA ALA A 30 -8.17 -17.38 -11.39
C ALA A 30 -7.23 -16.90 -10.29
N VAL A 31 -7.78 -16.29 -9.23
CA VAL A 31 -6.99 -15.78 -8.11
C VAL A 31 -6.65 -16.90 -7.13
N VAL A 32 -5.36 -17.17 -6.97
CA VAL A 32 -4.83 -18.21 -6.08
C VAL A 32 -4.15 -17.54 -4.88
N PRO A 33 -4.73 -17.65 -3.67
CA PRO A 33 -4.09 -17.17 -2.46
C PRO A 33 -2.78 -17.91 -2.20
N PHE A 34 -1.71 -17.15 -1.94
CA PHE A 34 -0.40 -17.67 -1.58
C PHE A 34 -0.03 -17.20 -0.17
N ARG A 35 0.07 -18.16 0.76
CA ARG A 35 0.17 -17.88 2.19
C ARG A 35 1.59 -17.45 2.56
N SER A 36 1.72 -16.43 3.38
CA SER A 36 2.98 -16.04 4.02
C SER A 36 3.10 -16.69 5.40
N ARG A 37 4.33 -16.93 5.87
CA ARG A 37 4.65 -17.66 7.11
C ARG A 37 4.05 -19.06 7.12
N HIS A 38 4.13 -19.75 5.99
CA HIS A 38 3.57 -21.08 5.80
C HIS A 38 4.58 -21.99 5.11
N ASP A 39 4.94 -23.09 5.78
CA ASP A 39 5.91 -24.11 5.33
C ASP A 39 5.21 -25.26 4.62
N GLY A 40 4.40 -25.00 3.63
CA GLY A 40 3.65 -26.05 2.94
C GLY A 40 3.11 -25.61 1.59
N PRO A 41 2.29 -26.48 0.94
CA PRO A 41 1.72 -26.19 -0.37
C PRO A 41 0.97 -24.87 -0.42
N GLY A 42 1.19 -24.09 -1.49
CA GLY A 42 0.58 -22.78 -1.69
C GLY A 42 1.06 -21.71 -0.72
N GLY A 43 2.33 -21.80 -0.26
CA GLY A 43 2.85 -20.84 0.70
C GLY A 43 4.34 -20.58 0.61
N MET A 44 4.76 -19.59 1.41
CA MET A 44 6.16 -19.24 1.64
C MET A 44 6.39 -18.87 3.10
N ASN A 45 7.60 -19.06 3.59
CA ASN A 45 8.01 -18.63 4.91
C ASN A 45 9.43 -18.04 4.85
N HIS A 46 9.54 -16.73 5.00
CA HIS A 46 10.81 -16.03 4.93
C HIS A 46 11.73 -16.31 6.14
N VAL A 47 11.20 -16.84 7.23
CA VAL A 47 11.99 -17.21 8.42
C VAL A 47 12.74 -18.54 8.18
N THR A 48 12.06 -19.51 7.57
CA THR A 48 12.64 -20.83 7.26
C THR A 48 13.27 -20.89 5.86
N GLY A 49 12.99 -19.91 5.00
CA GLY A 49 13.43 -19.88 3.60
C GLY A 49 12.64 -20.81 2.69
N GLN A 50 11.57 -21.44 3.17
CA GLN A 50 10.75 -22.36 2.37
C GLN A 50 9.76 -21.59 1.49
N ILE A 51 9.56 -22.10 0.26
CA ILE A 51 8.60 -21.58 -0.70
C ILE A 51 8.15 -22.65 -1.68
N ASP A 52 6.85 -22.77 -1.89
CA ASP A 52 6.27 -23.68 -2.88
C ASP A 52 6.39 -23.10 -4.31
N ARG A 53 7.47 -23.48 -5.00
CA ARG A 53 7.70 -23.04 -6.39
C ARG A 53 6.69 -23.65 -7.37
N ALA A 54 6.25 -24.89 -7.13
CA ALA A 54 5.31 -25.56 -8.02
C ALA A 54 3.97 -24.80 -8.11
N ALA A 55 3.50 -24.25 -7.00
CA ALA A 55 2.30 -23.41 -7.00
C ALA A 55 2.46 -22.10 -7.77
N LEU A 56 3.68 -21.59 -7.96
CA LEU A 56 3.97 -20.38 -8.70
C LEU A 56 4.08 -20.59 -10.22
N GLU A 57 4.41 -21.81 -10.67
CA GLU A 57 4.61 -22.11 -12.10
C GLU A 57 3.41 -21.76 -12.97
N GLY A 58 3.67 -21.14 -14.12
CA GLY A 58 2.66 -20.76 -15.10
C GLY A 58 1.66 -19.70 -14.59
N ALA A 59 1.97 -18.97 -13.54
CA ALA A 59 1.18 -17.81 -13.15
C ALA A 59 1.28 -16.71 -14.23
N TYR A 60 0.15 -16.11 -14.58
CA TYR A 60 0.11 -14.93 -15.43
C TYR A 60 0.74 -13.73 -14.71
N ALA A 61 0.36 -13.52 -13.46
CA ALA A 61 0.92 -12.45 -12.64
C ALA A 61 1.02 -12.87 -11.17
N VAL A 62 1.95 -12.22 -10.46
CA VAL A 62 2.08 -12.34 -9.00
C VAL A 62 1.89 -10.97 -8.38
N ILE A 63 0.93 -10.86 -7.44
CA ILE A 63 0.65 -9.65 -6.67
C ILE A 63 1.08 -9.89 -5.23
N HIS A 64 2.08 -9.13 -4.78
CA HIS A 64 2.66 -9.28 -3.45
C HIS A 64 2.23 -8.17 -2.51
N LEU A 65 1.21 -8.47 -1.67
CA LEU A 65 0.65 -7.55 -0.69
C LEU A 65 1.00 -7.94 0.76
N ALA A 66 1.72 -9.04 0.95
CA ALA A 66 2.03 -9.54 2.27
C ALA A 66 3.07 -8.67 2.97
N GLY A 67 2.85 -8.39 4.26
CA GLY A 67 3.77 -7.66 5.11
C GLY A 67 3.23 -7.58 6.53
N GLU A 68 4.14 -7.47 7.51
CA GLU A 68 3.79 -7.22 8.91
C GLU A 68 3.06 -5.87 9.04
N PRO A 69 1.98 -5.76 9.83
CA PRO A 69 1.28 -4.48 10.02
C PRO A 69 2.20 -3.36 10.50
N ILE A 70 2.11 -2.19 9.85
CA ILE A 70 2.84 -0.97 10.24
C ILE A 70 2.19 -0.33 11.48
N ALA A 71 0.86 -0.35 11.56
CA ALA A 71 0.08 0.29 12.62
C ALA A 71 0.19 -0.49 13.94
N GLN A 72 1.35 -0.41 14.57
CA GLN A 72 1.68 -0.97 15.88
C GLN A 72 2.77 -0.10 16.52
N ARG A 73 3.00 -0.27 17.85
CA ARG A 73 4.11 0.42 18.50
C ARG A 73 5.45 -0.15 18.01
N TRP A 74 6.35 0.70 17.53
CA TRP A 74 7.61 0.30 16.94
C TRP A 74 8.69 0.06 17.99
N SER A 75 8.62 -1.09 18.68
CA SER A 75 9.77 -1.63 19.42
C SER A 75 10.81 -2.17 18.44
N SER A 76 12.04 -2.41 18.90
CA SER A 76 13.09 -3.00 18.06
C SER A 76 12.65 -4.31 17.42
N ALA A 77 11.98 -5.19 18.19
CA ALA A 77 11.42 -6.44 17.68
C ALA A 77 10.30 -6.23 16.63
N ALA A 78 9.44 -5.21 16.81
CA ALA A 78 8.41 -4.88 15.83
C ALA A 78 9.02 -4.35 14.53
N LYS A 79 10.00 -3.46 14.62
CA LYS A 79 10.74 -2.94 13.48
C LYS A 79 11.42 -4.05 12.68
N GLU A 80 12.09 -4.98 13.37
CA GLU A 80 12.74 -6.12 12.72
C GLU A 80 11.71 -7.00 11.98
N ARG A 81 10.56 -7.32 12.60
CA ARG A 81 9.49 -8.06 11.90
C ARG A 81 8.93 -7.31 10.68
N ILE A 82 8.76 -5.99 10.80
CA ILE A 82 8.29 -5.14 9.70
C ILE A 82 9.31 -5.16 8.56
N MET A 83 10.58 -5.00 8.86
CA MET A 83 11.68 -5.03 7.89
C MET A 83 11.81 -6.41 7.24
N ALA A 84 11.95 -7.47 8.03
CA ALA A 84 12.16 -8.83 7.56
C ALA A 84 11.00 -9.32 6.68
N SER A 85 9.75 -9.07 7.08
CA SER A 85 8.59 -9.47 6.28
C SER A 85 8.59 -8.88 4.87
N ARG A 86 9.13 -7.67 4.71
CA ARG A 86 9.20 -6.95 3.43
C ARG A 86 10.48 -7.28 2.67
N ARG A 87 11.63 -7.08 3.28
CA ARG A 87 12.93 -7.34 2.66
C ARG A 87 13.10 -8.83 2.34
N ASP A 88 13.01 -9.70 3.34
CA ASP A 88 13.34 -11.11 3.19
C ASP A 88 12.20 -11.87 2.52
N GLY A 89 10.94 -11.55 2.87
CA GLY A 89 9.76 -12.14 2.22
C GLY A 89 9.70 -11.83 0.73
N THR A 90 9.91 -10.57 0.34
CA THR A 90 9.91 -10.19 -1.07
C THR A 90 11.09 -10.79 -1.82
N ARG A 91 12.29 -10.80 -1.21
CA ARG A 91 13.50 -11.37 -1.82
C ARG A 91 13.36 -12.88 -2.04
N LEU A 92 12.77 -13.61 -1.07
CA LEU A 92 12.49 -15.04 -1.22
C LEU A 92 11.55 -15.29 -2.40
N LEU A 93 10.45 -14.53 -2.48
CA LEU A 93 9.50 -14.65 -3.60
C LEU A 93 10.15 -14.28 -4.94
N ALA A 94 10.84 -13.15 -5.02
CA ALA A 94 11.50 -12.70 -6.24
C ALA A 94 12.53 -13.71 -6.77
N LYS A 95 13.35 -14.31 -5.88
CA LYS A 95 14.29 -15.38 -6.24
C LYS A 95 13.56 -16.64 -6.73
N ALA A 96 12.46 -17.01 -6.10
CA ALA A 96 11.68 -18.15 -6.56
C ALA A 96 11.11 -17.91 -7.97
N LEU A 97 10.52 -16.72 -8.21
CA LEU A 97 9.99 -16.34 -9.52
C LEU A 97 11.08 -16.32 -10.60
N ALA A 98 12.27 -15.83 -10.28
CA ALA A 98 13.41 -15.81 -11.20
C ALA A 98 13.83 -17.21 -11.67
N GLY A 99 13.67 -18.22 -10.81
CA GLY A 99 14.04 -19.61 -11.09
C GLY A 99 12.93 -20.48 -11.69
N LEU A 100 11.77 -19.94 -12.03
CA LEU A 100 10.68 -20.68 -12.67
C LEU A 100 10.97 -20.97 -14.15
N GLN A 101 10.44 -22.06 -14.65
CA GLN A 101 10.47 -22.39 -16.08
C GLN A 101 9.45 -21.53 -16.84
N ALA A 102 8.20 -21.48 -16.35
CA ALA A 102 7.13 -20.64 -16.87
C ALA A 102 6.95 -19.40 -15.97
N LYS A 103 7.79 -18.40 -16.20
CA LYS A 103 7.81 -17.15 -15.41
C LYS A 103 6.53 -16.33 -15.61
N PRO A 104 6.06 -15.58 -14.58
CA PRO A 104 4.95 -14.67 -14.75
C PRO A 104 5.32 -13.50 -15.65
N GLU A 105 4.32 -12.95 -16.36
CA GLU A 105 4.49 -11.74 -17.16
C GLU A 105 4.67 -10.48 -16.30
N LEU A 106 4.08 -10.47 -15.08
CA LEU A 106 4.12 -9.34 -14.17
C LEU A 106 4.34 -9.78 -12.72
N PHE A 107 5.28 -9.13 -12.06
CA PHE A 107 5.42 -9.14 -10.61
C PHE A 107 5.09 -7.74 -10.07
N LEU A 108 3.94 -7.61 -9.41
CA LEU A 108 3.48 -6.36 -8.79
C LEU A 108 3.71 -6.46 -7.28
N SER A 109 4.64 -5.68 -6.75
CA SER A 109 4.95 -5.63 -5.32
C SER A 109 4.40 -4.36 -4.70
N MET A 110 3.81 -4.47 -3.51
CA MET A 110 3.54 -3.27 -2.72
C MET A 110 4.84 -2.61 -2.27
N SER A 111 4.77 -1.30 -2.09
CA SER A 111 5.75 -0.44 -1.44
C SER A 111 4.98 0.68 -0.72
N GLY A 112 5.67 1.69 -0.22
CA GLY A 112 5.06 2.84 0.45
C GLY A 112 5.63 4.16 -0.03
N VAL A 113 4.83 5.23 0.08
CA VAL A 113 5.29 6.61 -0.19
C VAL A 113 6.44 7.04 0.74
N GLY A 114 6.66 6.33 1.85
CA GLY A 114 7.84 6.49 2.70
C GLY A 114 9.16 6.37 1.94
N ARG A 115 9.17 5.75 0.74
CA ARG A 115 10.33 5.68 -0.17
C ARG A 115 10.90 7.05 -0.54
N TYR A 116 10.10 8.09 -0.42
CA TYR A 116 10.56 9.46 -0.66
C TYR A 116 11.24 10.11 0.56
N GLY A 117 11.21 9.46 1.73
CA GLY A 117 11.75 10.00 2.97
C GLY A 117 10.93 11.17 3.52
N ILE A 118 11.57 12.06 4.26
CA ILE A 118 10.94 13.24 4.87
C ILE A 118 11.12 14.44 3.93
N ARG A 119 10.11 14.75 3.13
CA ARG A 119 10.14 15.79 2.08
C ARG A 119 9.05 16.84 2.31
N ARG A 120 9.29 17.74 3.24
CA ARG A 120 8.35 18.83 3.55
C ARG A 120 8.23 19.81 2.39
N SER A 121 6.99 20.21 2.08
CA SER A 121 6.67 21.25 1.09
C SER A 121 7.01 20.94 -0.38
N GLU A 122 7.53 19.74 -0.68
CA GLU A 122 7.78 19.29 -2.05
C GLU A 122 6.59 18.53 -2.62
N THR A 123 6.28 18.74 -3.89
CA THR A 123 5.36 17.86 -4.64
C THR A 123 6.18 16.77 -5.30
N LEU A 124 5.92 15.53 -4.92
CA LEU A 124 6.68 14.35 -5.31
C LEU A 124 5.94 13.54 -6.36
N THR A 125 6.66 13.06 -7.35
CA THR A 125 6.18 12.18 -8.41
C THR A 125 7.10 10.96 -8.53
N GLU A 126 6.80 10.05 -9.44
CA GLU A 126 7.66 8.89 -9.70
C GLU A 126 9.04 9.29 -10.25
N ALA A 127 9.16 10.48 -10.83
CA ALA A 127 10.43 11.05 -11.31
C ALA A 127 11.26 11.72 -10.21
N SER A 128 10.70 11.95 -9.02
CA SER A 128 11.40 12.56 -7.90
C SER A 128 12.43 11.61 -7.31
N ASP A 129 13.53 12.17 -6.80
CA ASP A 129 14.56 11.43 -6.09
C ASP A 129 13.97 10.67 -4.89
N VAL A 130 14.46 9.48 -4.67
CA VAL A 130 14.07 8.62 -3.56
C VAL A 130 15.06 8.73 -2.40
N SER A 131 14.58 8.47 -1.19
CA SER A 131 15.38 8.55 0.04
C SER A 131 15.13 7.31 0.91
N SER A 132 16.07 7.05 1.81
CA SER A 132 15.91 6.06 2.88
C SER A 132 15.81 6.71 4.26
N GLU A 133 15.54 8.02 4.31
CA GLU A 133 15.42 8.75 5.57
C GLU A 133 14.20 8.28 6.37
N GLY A 134 14.39 8.03 7.67
CA GLY A 134 13.39 7.50 8.58
C GLY A 134 13.18 5.99 8.41
N PHE A 135 12.51 5.38 9.38
CA PHE A 135 12.28 3.94 9.38
C PHE A 135 11.41 3.48 8.19
N LEU A 136 10.38 4.25 7.83
CA LEU A 136 9.57 3.94 6.64
C LEU A 136 10.35 4.11 5.34
N GLY A 137 11.29 5.05 5.28
CA GLY A 137 12.21 5.21 4.17
C GLY A 137 13.12 4.00 4.00
N GLU A 138 13.76 3.57 5.09
CA GLU A 138 14.61 2.37 5.12
C GLU A 138 13.85 1.11 4.71
N VAL A 139 12.65 0.90 5.28
CA VAL A 139 11.81 -0.25 4.96
C VAL A 139 11.38 -0.25 3.50
N SER A 140 10.95 0.90 2.97
CA SER A 140 10.51 1.00 1.58
C SER A 140 11.66 0.82 0.60
N ALA A 141 12.86 1.31 0.93
CA ALA A 141 14.08 1.10 0.15
C ALA A 141 14.45 -0.39 0.06
N ALA A 142 14.53 -1.06 1.21
CA ALA A 142 14.83 -2.49 1.28
C ALA A 142 13.75 -3.35 0.57
N TRP A 143 12.51 -2.91 0.62
CA TRP A 143 11.39 -3.58 -0.06
C TRP A 143 11.52 -3.49 -1.58
N GLU A 144 11.77 -2.29 -2.13
CA GLU A 144 11.95 -2.08 -3.57
C GLU A 144 13.24 -2.73 -4.11
N GLU A 145 14.30 -2.81 -3.32
CA GLU A 145 15.52 -3.54 -3.68
C GLU A 145 15.30 -5.06 -3.71
N ALA A 146 14.44 -5.57 -2.85
CA ALA A 146 14.19 -7.01 -2.73
C ALA A 146 13.53 -7.65 -3.96
N VAL A 147 12.93 -6.85 -4.87
CA VAL A 147 12.32 -7.36 -6.12
C VAL A 147 13.36 -7.58 -7.23
N GLU A 148 14.58 -7.09 -7.06
CA GLU A 148 15.63 -7.07 -8.09
C GLU A 148 15.91 -8.43 -8.75
N PRO A 149 15.91 -9.57 -8.04
CA PRO A 149 16.09 -10.88 -8.69
C PRO A 149 15.04 -11.18 -9.77
N ALA A 150 13.80 -10.72 -9.58
CA ALA A 150 12.75 -10.89 -10.58
C ALA A 150 12.98 -10.00 -11.82
N ARG A 151 13.42 -8.75 -11.62
CA ARG A 151 13.78 -7.84 -12.73
C ARG A 151 14.92 -8.38 -13.56
N GLN A 152 16.01 -8.83 -12.91
CA GLN A 152 17.18 -9.43 -13.59
C GLN A 152 16.82 -10.69 -14.37
N ALA A 153 15.79 -11.42 -13.94
CA ALA A 153 15.26 -12.57 -14.65
C ALA A 153 14.34 -12.24 -15.83
N GLY A 154 14.17 -10.95 -16.17
CA GLY A 154 13.32 -10.45 -17.26
C GLY A 154 11.84 -10.41 -16.95
N ILE A 155 11.43 -10.58 -15.69
CA ILE A 155 10.03 -10.43 -15.28
C ILE A 155 9.72 -8.93 -15.15
N ARG A 156 8.67 -8.46 -15.83
CA ARG A 156 8.18 -7.09 -15.68
C ARG A 156 7.78 -6.87 -14.22
N THR A 157 8.48 -5.97 -13.53
CA THR A 157 8.34 -5.79 -12.08
C THR A 157 8.10 -4.34 -11.75
N THR A 158 6.99 -4.06 -11.05
CA THR A 158 6.58 -2.72 -10.64
C THR A 158 6.29 -2.68 -9.14
N CYS A 159 6.78 -1.64 -8.46
CA CYS A 159 6.50 -1.37 -7.04
C CYS A 159 5.38 -0.33 -6.93
N LEU A 160 4.34 -0.62 -6.14
CA LEU A 160 3.25 0.31 -5.85
C LEU A 160 3.55 1.08 -4.56
N ARG A 161 3.99 2.34 -4.68
CA ARG A 161 4.23 3.24 -3.56
C ARG A 161 2.91 3.76 -3.02
N THR A 162 2.37 3.06 -2.04
CA THR A 162 1.03 3.30 -1.53
C THR A 162 1.02 4.34 -0.42
N GLY A 163 0.09 5.30 -0.53
CA GLY A 163 -0.24 6.25 0.52
C GLY A 163 -1.18 5.67 1.57
N VAL A 164 -1.86 6.54 2.33
CA VAL A 164 -2.84 6.13 3.32
C VAL A 164 -4.07 5.55 2.63
N VAL A 165 -4.35 4.27 2.85
CA VAL A 165 -5.55 3.62 2.28
C VAL A 165 -6.78 3.96 3.12
N LEU A 166 -7.77 4.60 2.49
CA LEU A 166 -9.02 4.97 3.13
C LEU A 166 -10.04 3.82 3.03
N ALA A 167 -10.38 3.25 4.18
CA ALA A 167 -11.42 2.24 4.34
C ALA A 167 -12.01 2.33 5.75
N ALA A 168 -13.33 2.32 5.90
CA ALA A 168 -13.98 2.40 7.22
C ALA A 168 -13.76 1.15 8.07
N SER A 169 -13.56 0.00 7.42
CA SER A 169 -13.41 -1.31 8.09
C SER A 169 -12.02 -1.55 8.68
N SER A 170 -10.99 -0.76 8.30
CA SER A 170 -9.61 -1.00 8.75
C SER A 170 -8.72 0.24 8.57
N GLY A 171 -7.50 0.18 9.10
CA GLY A 171 -6.48 1.22 8.94
C GLY A 171 -6.77 2.53 9.66
N ALA A 172 -6.17 3.62 9.18
CA ALA A 172 -6.22 4.93 9.82
C ALA A 172 -7.65 5.44 10.00
N LEU A 173 -8.48 5.34 8.96
CA LEU A 173 -9.87 5.84 9.00
C LEU A 173 -10.69 5.14 10.10
N LYS A 174 -10.58 3.81 10.23
CA LYS A 174 -11.27 3.05 11.29
C LYS A 174 -10.91 3.57 12.70
N VAL A 175 -9.65 3.88 12.94
CA VAL A 175 -9.18 4.38 14.24
C VAL A 175 -9.72 5.77 14.53
N MET A 176 -9.83 6.61 13.51
CA MET A 176 -10.30 8.00 13.64
C MET A 176 -11.82 8.11 13.80
N LEU A 177 -12.59 7.23 13.16
CA LEU A 177 -14.05 7.31 13.08
C LEU A 177 -14.78 7.44 14.43
N PRO A 178 -14.44 6.73 15.52
CA PRO A 178 -15.14 6.89 16.80
C PRO A 178 -15.11 8.33 17.32
N ALA A 179 -13.94 8.96 17.32
CA ALA A 179 -13.79 10.35 17.78
C ALA A 179 -14.59 11.32 16.89
N PHE A 180 -14.51 11.16 15.58
CA PHE A 180 -15.24 12.02 14.64
C PHE A 180 -16.77 11.84 14.75
N ARG A 181 -17.26 10.60 14.91
CA ARG A 181 -18.71 10.33 15.11
C ARG A 181 -19.26 10.95 16.39
N CYS A 182 -18.43 11.05 17.43
CA CYS A 182 -18.78 11.74 18.67
C CYS A 182 -18.61 13.27 18.60
N GLY A 183 -18.21 13.84 17.46
CA GLY A 183 -17.94 15.28 17.33
C GLY A 183 -16.64 15.74 18.02
N LEU A 184 -15.80 14.82 18.43
CA LEU A 184 -14.51 15.08 19.09
C LEU A 184 -13.32 15.04 18.10
N GLY A 185 -13.60 14.99 16.80
CA GLY A 185 -12.60 15.01 15.74
C GLY A 185 -12.02 16.39 15.48
N GLY A 186 -10.88 16.43 14.83
CA GLY A 186 -10.26 17.69 14.41
C GLY A 186 -8.85 17.49 13.86
N PRO A 187 -8.16 18.61 13.54
CA PRO A 187 -6.82 18.58 13.03
C PRO A 187 -5.82 18.05 14.07
N ILE A 188 -4.81 17.32 13.60
CA ILE A 188 -3.74 16.81 14.45
C ILE A 188 -2.50 17.70 14.29
N GLY A 189 -1.88 18.06 15.41
CA GLY A 189 -0.75 18.99 15.43
C GLY A 189 -1.15 20.36 14.92
N ASN A 190 -0.37 20.93 13.97
CA ASN A 190 -0.71 22.20 13.31
C ASN A 190 -1.64 22.02 12.09
N GLY A 191 -1.95 20.78 11.72
CA GLY A 191 -2.83 20.45 10.61
C GLY A 191 -2.28 20.75 9.20
N ARG A 192 -1.06 21.28 9.07
CA ARG A 192 -0.48 21.70 7.78
C ARG A 192 0.21 20.57 7.03
N GLN A 193 0.58 19.49 7.74
CA GLN A 193 1.24 18.35 7.13
C GLN A 193 0.38 17.74 6.02
N GLN A 194 1.01 17.45 4.89
CA GLN A 194 0.36 16.88 3.72
C GLN A 194 0.23 15.37 3.87
N MET A 195 -0.90 14.86 3.46
CA MET A 195 -1.23 13.44 3.46
C MET A 195 -1.58 13.00 2.04
N SER A 196 -0.86 12.00 1.57
CA SER A 196 -1.18 11.30 0.33
C SER A 196 -2.03 10.09 0.66
N TRP A 197 -3.23 10.05 0.13
CA TRP A 197 -4.25 9.04 0.42
C TRP A 197 -4.73 8.36 -0.86
N ILE A 198 -5.35 7.19 -0.73
CA ILE A 198 -6.09 6.53 -1.81
C ILE A 198 -7.28 5.79 -1.21
N ARG A 199 -8.45 5.85 -1.85
CA ARG A 199 -9.59 5.01 -1.47
C ARG A 199 -9.30 3.54 -1.82
N LEU A 200 -9.74 2.60 -0.97
CA LEU A 200 -9.53 1.17 -1.17
C LEU A 200 -10.00 0.70 -2.56
N GLY A 201 -11.20 1.13 -2.99
CA GLY A 201 -11.73 0.77 -4.30
C GLY A 201 -10.86 1.26 -5.46
N ASP A 202 -10.31 2.48 -5.38
CA ASP A 202 -9.41 2.99 -6.41
C ASP A 202 -8.04 2.29 -6.41
N LEU A 203 -7.52 1.91 -5.23
CA LEU A 203 -6.31 1.08 -5.14
C LEU A 203 -6.51 -0.29 -5.80
N VAL A 204 -7.64 -0.93 -5.55
CA VAL A 204 -8.00 -2.22 -6.16
C VAL A 204 -8.09 -2.11 -7.67
N ARG A 205 -8.73 -1.05 -8.18
CA ARG A 205 -8.82 -0.78 -9.63
C ARG A 205 -7.46 -0.48 -10.25
N LEU A 206 -6.59 0.27 -9.55
CA LEU A 206 -5.23 0.53 -9.99
C LEU A 206 -4.41 -0.76 -10.11
N ILE A 207 -4.52 -1.65 -9.12
CA ILE A 207 -3.87 -2.98 -9.17
C ILE A 207 -4.38 -3.79 -10.36
N ALA A 208 -5.70 -3.84 -10.58
CA ALA A 208 -6.29 -4.54 -11.72
C ALA A 208 -5.88 -3.92 -13.06
N TRP A 209 -5.83 -2.59 -13.14
CA TRP A 209 -5.38 -1.86 -14.31
C TRP A 209 -3.92 -2.18 -14.66
N CYS A 210 -3.03 -2.31 -13.68
CA CYS A 210 -1.64 -2.70 -13.89
C CYS A 210 -1.50 -4.06 -14.60
N LEU A 211 -2.41 -5.01 -14.35
CA LEU A 211 -2.40 -6.32 -15.02
C LEU A 211 -2.60 -6.20 -16.54
N GLY A 212 -3.37 -5.22 -16.98
CA GLY A 212 -3.66 -4.98 -18.40
C GLY A 212 -2.60 -4.16 -19.15
N GLN A 213 -1.64 -3.55 -18.44
CA GLN A 213 -0.64 -2.70 -19.07
C GLN A 213 0.47 -3.51 -19.72
N LYS A 214 0.86 -3.15 -20.94
CA LYS A 214 2.00 -3.77 -21.65
C LYS A 214 3.34 -3.28 -21.08
N SER A 215 3.39 -2.04 -20.62
CA SER A 215 4.56 -1.42 -20.02
C SER A 215 4.14 -0.66 -18.78
N LEU A 216 4.93 -0.76 -17.72
CA LEU A 216 4.80 -0.01 -16.48
C LEU A 216 6.18 0.49 -16.05
N PRO A 217 6.28 1.67 -15.44
CA PRO A 217 7.55 2.10 -14.85
C PRO A 217 7.93 1.19 -13.66
N PRO A 218 9.19 1.24 -13.23
CA PRO A 218 9.67 0.45 -12.09
C PRO A 218 8.92 0.71 -10.78
N ALA A 219 8.31 1.89 -10.65
CA ALA A 219 7.44 2.26 -9.54
C ALA A 219 6.25 3.09 -10.03
N VAL A 220 5.10 2.94 -9.35
CA VAL A 220 3.87 3.71 -9.56
C VAL A 220 3.37 4.19 -8.20
N ASN A 221 3.06 5.47 -8.09
CA ASN A 221 2.47 6.03 -6.89
C ASN A 221 0.99 5.63 -6.80
N ALA A 222 0.68 4.78 -5.84
CA ALA A 222 -0.68 4.35 -5.54
C ALA A 222 -1.31 5.30 -4.52
N VAL A 223 -1.60 6.52 -4.99
CA VAL A 223 -2.23 7.60 -4.23
C VAL A 223 -3.34 8.23 -5.04
N GLY A 224 -4.28 8.92 -4.40
CA GLY A 224 -5.27 9.75 -5.07
C GLY A 224 -4.63 10.98 -5.74
N PRO A 225 -5.28 11.59 -6.74
CA PRO A 225 -4.70 12.70 -7.49
C PRO A 225 -4.63 14.00 -6.70
N GLU A 226 -5.39 14.11 -5.60
CA GLU A 226 -5.46 15.31 -4.76
C GLU A 226 -4.97 15.02 -3.34
N PRO A 227 -3.67 15.13 -3.06
CA PRO A 227 -3.18 15.11 -1.68
C PRO A 227 -3.76 16.30 -0.91
N CYS A 228 -3.98 16.12 0.40
CA CYS A 228 -4.61 17.15 1.22
C CYS A 228 -3.81 17.44 2.49
N SER A 229 -4.01 18.62 3.09
CA SER A 229 -3.53 18.85 4.44
C SER A 229 -4.34 18.02 5.44
N GLN A 230 -3.73 17.71 6.59
CA GLN A 230 -4.43 17.00 7.65
C GLN A 230 -5.64 17.80 8.19
N ALA A 231 -5.57 19.14 8.18
CA ALA A 231 -6.70 19.99 8.53
C ALA A 231 -7.85 19.89 7.51
N ASP A 232 -7.53 19.81 6.20
CA ASP A 232 -8.54 19.61 5.17
C ASP A 232 -9.17 18.22 5.27
N PHE A 233 -8.37 17.21 5.57
CA PHE A 233 -8.86 15.86 5.83
C PHE A 233 -9.86 15.86 7.00
N ALA A 234 -9.48 16.46 8.13
CA ALA A 234 -10.36 16.54 9.31
C ALA A 234 -11.66 17.26 9.00
N ARG A 235 -11.59 18.38 8.28
CA ARG A 235 -12.78 19.16 7.85
C ARG A 235 -13.66 18.35 6.90
N ALA A 236 -13.08 17.68 5.90
CA ALA A 236 -13.82 16.86 4.95
C ALA A 236 -14.51 15.68 5.64
N LEU A 237 -13.80 14.98 6.54
CA LEU A 237 -14.38 13.86 7.30
C LEU A 237 -15.51 14.32 8.21
N GLY A 238 -15.35 15.45 8.92
CA GLY A 238 -16.40 16.04 9.74
C GLY A 238 -17.64 16.40 8.91
N LYS A 239 -17.46 17.01 7.74
CA LYS A 239 -18.54 17.35 6.81
C LYS A 239 -19.30 16.11 6.33
N VAL A 240 -18.59 15.07 5.89
CA VAL A 240 -19.21 13.82 5.41
C VAL A 240 -19.99 13.12 6.53
N LEU A 241 -19.50 13.17 7.77
CA LEU A 241 -20.18 12.58 8.93
C LEU A 241 -21.27 13.48 9.51
N SER A 242 -21.43 14.73 9.01
CA SER A 242 -22.30 15.75 9.59
C SER A 242 -21.99 15.96 11.07
N ARG A 243 -20.70 16.06 11.42
CA ARG A 243 -20.20 16.28 12.78
C ARG A 243 -19.17 17.41 12.81
N PRO A 244 -19.10 18.19 13.89
CA PRO A 244 -18.03 19.15 14.07
C PRO A 244 -16.66 18.45 14.10
N ALA A 245 -15.63 19.12 13.54
CA ALA A 245 -14.29 18.57 13.45
C ALA A 245 -13.22 19.67 13.67
N PHE A 246 -13.36 20.41 14.77
CA PHE A 246 -12.51 21.54 15.10
C PHE A 246 -11.63 21.33 16.35
N LEU A 247 -11.80 20.22 17.08
CA LEU A 247 -11.03 19.96 18.29
C LEU A 247 -9.63 19.46 17.93
N PRO A 248 -8.54 20.25 18.17
CA PRO A 248 -7.21 19.85 17.76
C PRO A 248 -6.66 18.72 18.63
N GLY A 249 -6.18 17.66 17.98
CA GLY A 249 -5.39 16.62 18.63
C GLY A 249 -3.94 17.09 18.77
N PRO A 250 -3.38 17.25 19.99
CA PRO A 250 -2.04 17.76 20.15
C PRO A 250 -0.99 16.72 19.68
N ALA A 251 0.05 17.18 18.97
CA ALA A 251 1.12 16.31 18.45
C ALA A 251 1.85 15.53 19.56
N TRP A 252 1.98 16.10 20.75
CA TRP A 252 2.60 15.39 21.88
C TRP A 252 1.81 14.15 22.31
N ALA A 253 0.47 14.18 22.22
CA ALA A 253 -0.36 13.01 22.54
C ALA A 253 -0.18 11.90 21.50
N VAL A 254 -0.05 12.25 20.20
CA VAL A 254 0.29 11.29 19.14
C VAL A 254 1.66 10.63 19.42
N ARG A 255 2.67 11.43 19.80
CA ARG A 255 4.00 10.90 20.15
C ARG A 255 3.97 10.00 21.38
N LEU A 256 3.20 10.36 22.41
CA LEU A 256 3.05 9.55 23.61
C LEU A 256 2.39 8.18 23.31
N LEU A 257 1.34 8.17 22.48
CA LEU A 257 0.57 6.96 22.17
C LEU A 257 1.30 6.07 21.16
N PHE A 258 1.86 6.65 20.12
CA PHE A 258 2.37 5.93 18.96
C PHE A 258 3.89 6.00 18.78
N GLY A 259 4.58 6.89 19.51
CA GLY A 259 6.03 7.08 19.41
C GLY A 259 6.45 7.44 17.98
N GLN A 260 7.57 6.90 17.51
CA GLN A 260 8.12 7.14 16.19
C GLN A 260 7.11 6.80 15.05
N MET A 261 6.26 5.78 15.23
CA MET A 261 5.22 5.47 14.25
C MET A 261 4.30 6.67 14.03
N GLY A 262 3.91 7.36 15.10
CA GLY A 262 3.09 8.57 15.02
C GLY A 262 3.79 9.72 14.28
N ASP A 263 5.09 9.90 14.51
CA ASP A 263 5.87 10.94 13.83
C ASP A 263 5.99 10.70 12.32
N GLU A 264 6.25 9.46 11.91
CA GLU A 264 6.47 9.13 10.50
C GLU A 264 5.18 8.87 9.70
N THR A 265 4.03 8.66 10.38
CA THR A 265 2.74 8.40 9.70
C THR A 265 1.74 9.52 9.90
N VAL A 266 1.29 9.74 11.13
CA VAL A 266 0.21 10.70 11.47
C VAL A 266 0.70 12.14 11.36
N LEU A 267 1.94 12.41 11.77
CA LEU A 267 2.60 13.72 11.71
C LEU A 267 3.52 13.84 10.49
N GLY A 268 3.62 12.77 9.67
CA GLY A 268 4.37 12.76 8.42
C GLY A 268 3.82 13.79 7.43
N ASP A 269 4.71 14.35 6.61
CA ASP A 269 4.40 15.43 5.66
C ASP A 269 4.91 15.03 4.27
N LEU A 270 4.02 14.41 3.48
CA LEU A 270 4.34 13.92 2.14
C LEU A 270 3.21 14.26 1.16
N ARG A 271 3.53 15.06 0.17
CA ARG A 271 2.65 15.43 -0.94
C ARG A 271 3.07 14.68 -2.21
N VAL A 272 2.45 13.54 -2.47
CA VAL A 272 2.78 12.64 -3.59
C VAL A 272 1.65 12.64 -4.62
N LEU A 273 1.98 12.70 -5.90
CA LEU A 273 1.05 12.64 -7.03
C LEU A 273 1.20 11.32 -7.81
N PRO A 274 0.12 10.76 -8.35
CA PRO A 274 0.12 9.53 -9.14
C PRO A 274 0.36 9.81 -10.62
N THR A 275 1.45 10.51 -10.95
CA THR A 275 1.71 11.05 -12.29
C THR A 275 1.79 9.94 -13.32
N ALA A 276 2.53 8.86 -13.04
CA ALA A 276 2.66 7.74 -13.97
C ALA A 276 1.33 7.04 -14.29
N ALA A 277 0.44 6.92 -13.30
CA ALA A 277 -0.88 6.33 -13.52
C ALA A 277 -1.78 7.25 -14.36
N LEU A 278 -1.77 8.56 -14.08
CA LEU A 278 -2.56 9.55 -14.81
C LEU A 278 -2.10 9.68 -16.27
N ASP A 279 -0.80 9.79 -16.50
CA ASP A 279 -0.21 9.91 -17.84
C ASP A 279 -0.46 8.66 -18.69
N ALA A 280 -0.52 7.49 -18.06
CA ALA A 280 -0.87 6.24 -18.72
C ALA A 280 -2.40 6.00 -18.82
N GLY A 281 -3.24 7.00 -18.50
CA GLY A 281 -4.67 7.00 -18.71
C GLY A 281 -5.52 6.32 -17.62
N PHE A 282 -4.95 6.03 -16.46
CA PHE A 282 -5.76 5.56 -15.33
C PHE A 282 -6.72 6.65 -14.85
N ARG A 283 -7.98 6.28 -14.60
CA ARG A 283 -9.01 7.21 -14.10
C ARG A 283 -9.51 6.78 -12.73
N PHE A 284 -9.35 7.66 -11.75
CA PHE A 284 -9.90 7.49 -10.41
C PHE A 284 -11.43 7.64 -10.42
N GLU A 285 -12.12 6.78 -9.67
CA GLU A 285 -13.58 6.94 -9.45
C GLU A 285 -13.88 8.05 -8.45
N THR A 286 -12.97 8.26 -7.51
CA THR A 286 -13.08 9.27 -6.47
C THR A 286 -11.83 10.13 -6.47
N PRO A 287 -11.74 11.10 -7.42
CA PRO A 287 -10.57 11.94 -7.53
C PRO A 287 -10.41 12.93 -6.37
N ASP A 288 -11.50 13.35 -5.76
CA ASP A 288 -11.53 14.29 -4.65
C ASP A 288 -11.76 13.60 -3.29
N LEU A 289 -11.26 14.22 -2.24
CA LEU A 289 -11.30 13.67 -0.88
C LEU A 289 -12.73 13.50 -0.32
N PRO A 290 -13.67 14.45 -0.46
CA PRO A 290 -15.04 14.27 0.03
C PRO A 290 -15.74 13.04 -0.57
N SER A 291 -15.64 12.86 -1.89
CA SER A 291 -16.20 11.70 -2.60
C SER A 291 -15.56 10.39 -2.14
N ALA A 292 -14.23 10.40 -1.96
CA ALA A 292 -13.49 9.24 -1.48
C ALA A 292 -13.92 8.84 -0.07
N LEU A 293 -14.05 9.80 0.85
CA LEU A 293 -14.51 9.57 2.22
C LEU A 293 -15.95 9.06 2.27
N ALA A 294 -16.86 9.70 1.51
CA ALA A 294 -18.26 9.29 1.46
C ALA A 294 -18.39 7.82 1.00
N ARG A 295 -17.70 7.45 -0.06
CA ARG A 295 -17.71 6.05 -0.54
C ARG A 295 -17.02 5.08 0.43
N ALA A 296 -15.86 5.45 0.99
CA ALA A 296 -15.16 4.60 1.96
C ALA A 296 -15.97 4.33 3.25
N LEU A 297 -16.90 5.23 3.61
CA LEU A 297 -17.80 5.03 4.75
C LEU A 297 -19.00 4.13 4.42
N GLY A 298 -19.35 3.96 3.14
CA GLY A 298 -20.39 3.06 2.66
C GLY A 298 -19.91 1.67 2.28
N GLU A 299 -18.61 1.45 2.24
CA GLU A 299 -17.95 0.15 1.97
C GLU A 299 -17.73 -0.64 3.27
#